data_e50143de9825f2f952465d895277c6bb
#
_entry.id   e50143de9825f2f952465d895277c6bb
#
_cell.length_a   1.000
_cell.length_b   1.000
_cell.length_c   1.000
_cell.angle_alpha   90.00
_cell.angle_beta   90.00
_cell.angle_gamma   90.00
#
_symmetry.space_group_name_H-M   'P 1'
#
loop_
_entity.id
_entity.type
_entity.pdbx_description
1 polymer ?
#
loop_
_entity_poly.entity_id
_entity_poly.type
_entity_poly.pdbx_seq_one_letter_code
_entity_poly.pdbx_strand_id
1 'polypeptide(L)'
;MNPSLLATKLFVPTPHAKAVERVELRRRLSSDLLVDGRFSRKLTLVSAPPGFGKTSLAGEWLQTLPAGKAWLSLDEKDNDPERFLAYLVSALQSAEPGLGTWVLDALQAPQAPSMDILLVRLVNDLAKIDRNLVLVLDDYHAVNAPPVDEVVAFLVDNLPPRVHIVLITREDPGLPLARYRARGQVDRKSVV
;
A
#
# COMPACT_ATOMS: atom_id res chain seq x y z
N MET A 1 -7.20 -17.94 2.68
CA MET A 1 -7.34 -16.74 3.54
C MET A 1 -7.12 -17.18 4.98
N ASN A 2 -6.22 -16.53 5.71
CA ASN A 2 -5.95 -16.89 7.10
C ASN A 2 -7.20 -16.57 7.95
N PRO A 3 -7.82 -17.54 8.66
CA PRO A 3 -9.07 -17.34 9.39
C PRO A 3 -8.94 -16.36 10.58
N SER A 4 -7.74 -15.98 10.96
CA SER A 4 -7.49 -15.00 12.04
C SER A 4 -7.52 -13.54 11.55
N LEU A 5 -7.64 -13.27 10.25
CA LEU A 5 -7.62 -11.93 9.68
C LEU A 5 -9.04 -11.43 9.34
N LEU A 6 -9.32 -10.17 9.65
CA LEU A 6 -10.58 -9.50 9.29
C LEU A 6 -10.59 -9.18 7.79
N ALA A 7 -11.36 -9.93 7.01
CA ALA A 7 -11.48 -9.73 5.57
C ALA A 7 -11.95 -8.31 5.18
N THR A 8 -12.74 -7.66 6.02
CA THR A 8 -13.25 -6.30 5.76
C THR A 8 -12.15 -5.24 5.68
N LYS A 9 -10.97 -5.47 6.27
CA LYS A 9 -9.81 -4.59 6.13
C LYS A 9 -9.19 -4.61 4.73
N LEU A 10 -9.49 -5.66 3.95
CA LEU A 10 -8.91 -5.92 2.63
C LEU A 10 -9.81 -5.47 1.47
N PHE A 11 -10.98 -4.89 1.77
CA PHE A 11 -11.91 -4.46 0.73
C PHE A 11 -11.63 -3.03 0.32
N VAL A 12 -11.56 -2.80 -0.99
CA VAL A 12 -11.58 -1.44 -1.53
C VAL A 12 -12.92 -0.80 -1.17
N PRO A 13 -12.94 0.34 -0.45
CA PRO A 13 -14.18 1.00 -0.10
C PRO A 13 -14.98 1.39 -1.34
N THR A 14 -16.28 1.07 -1.32
CA THR A 14 -17.20 1.46 -2.38
C THR A 14 -17.55 2.95 -2.23
N PRO A 15 -17.46 3.75 -3.30
CA PRO A 15 -17.87 5.15 -3.25
C PRO A 15 -19.34 5.28 -2.84
N HIS A 16 -19.66 6.27 -2.01
CA HIS A 16 -21.05 6.59 -1.70
C HIS A 16 -21.77 7.07 -2.97
N ALA A 17 -23.00 6.62 -3.19
CA ALA A 17 -23.83 7.00 -4.36
C ALA A 17 -24.05 8.52 -4.54
N LYS A 18 -23.79 9.33 -3.50
CA LYS A 18 -23.85 10.79 -3.49
C LYS A 18 -22.46 11.46 -3.42
N ALA A 19 -21.37 10.72 -3.68
CA ALA A 19 -20.05 11.32 -3.68
C ALA A 19 -19.92 12.37 -4.80
N VAL A 20 -19.41 13.54 -4.44
CA VAL A 20 -19.09 14.59 -5.44
C VAL A 20 -17.93 14.08 -6.30
N GLU A 21 -18.14 14.03 -7.60
CA GLU A 21 -17.12 13.57 -8.53
C GLU A 21 -15.93 14.54 -8.55
N ARG A 22 -14.73 14.06 -8.22
CA ARG A 22 -13.50 14.85 -8.09
C ARG A 22 -12.56 14.59 -9.27
N VAL A 23 -13.05 14.89 -10.48
CA VAL A 23 -12.33 14.61 -11.75
C VAL A 23 -10.90 15.17 -11.73
N GLU A 24 -10.73 16.43 -11.31
CA GLU A 24 -9.41 17.07 -11.31
C GLU A 24 -8.44 16.44 -10.31
N LEU A 25 -8.91 16.05 -9.12
CA LEU A 25 -8.05 15.37 -8.15
C LEU A 25 -7.65 13.95 -8.64
N ARG A 26 -8.57 13.22 -9.28
CA ARG A 26 -8.25 11.92 -9.91
C ARG A 26 -7.24 12.09 -11.04
N ARG A 27 -7.39 13.12 -11.87
CA ARG A 27 -6.42 13.46 -12.93
C ARG A 27 -5.04 13.74 -12.34
N ARG A 28 -4.97 14.51 -11.25
CA ARG A 28 -3.71 14.77 -10.55
C ARG A 28 -3.08 13.50 -9.96
N LEU A 29 -3.88 12.57 -9.42
CA LEU A 29 -3.38 11.28 -8.94
C LEU A 29 -2.79 10.43 -10.05
N SER A 30 -3.37 10.48 -11.26
CA SER A 30 -2.94 9.72 -12.42
C SER A 30 -1.79 10.38 -13.21
N SER A 31 -1.56 11.70 -13.00
CA SER A 31 -0.54 12.41 -13.78
C SER A 31 0.85 11.82 -13.56
N ASP A 32 1.49 11.43 -14.65
CA ASP A 32 2.85 10.87 -14.67
C ASP A 32 3.05 9.59 -13.82
N LEU A 33 1.95 8.91 -13.44
CA LEU A 33 2.04 7.70 -12.63
C LEU A 33 2.60 6.52 -13.44
N LEU A 34 2.16 6.38 -14.68
CA LEU A 34 2.61 5.31 -15.59
C LEU A 34 3.38 5.91 -16.77
N VAL A 35 4.58 5.40 -17.00
CA VAL A 35 5.43 5.71 -18.15
C VAL A 35 5.86 4.38 -18.78
N ASP A 36 5.64 4.21 -20.07
CA ASP A 36 5.93 2.97 -20.81
C ASP A 36 5.34 1.71 -20.13
N GLY A 37 4.12 1.84 -19.57
CA GLY A 37 3.42 0.74 -18.91
C GLY A 37 3.96 0.34 -17.55
N ARG A 38 4.86 1.13 -16.95
CA ARG A 38 5.43 0.89 -15.60
C ARG A 38 5.22 2.11 -14.72
N PHE A 39 5.23 1.90 -13.41
CA PHE A 39 5.14 3.01 -12.46
C PHE A 39 6.43 3.84 -12.51
N SER A 40 6.27 5.15 -12.72
CA SER A 40 7.38 6.13 -12.72
C SER A 40 7.91 6.38 -11.31
N ARG A 41 7.10 6.10 -10.29
CA ARG A 41 7.39 6.31 -8.86
C ARG A 41 6.97 5.09 -8.06
N LYS A 42 7.58 4.92 -6.89
CA LYS A 42 7.32 3.79 -6.00
C LYS A 42 6.21 4.06 -5.00
N LEU A 43 6.02 5.34 -4.63
CA LEU A 43 5.12 5.76 -3.56
C LEU A 43 4.31 6.99 -3.96
N THR A 44 3.00 6.96 -3.70
CA THR A 44 2.14 8.15 -3.66
C THR A 44 1.66 8.38 -2.23
N LEU A 45 1.89 9.58 -1.70
CA LEU A 45 1.39 10.01 -0.40
C LEU A 45 0.15 10.89 -0.60
N VAL A 46 -1.02 10.41 -0.16
CA VAL A 46 -2.28 11.16 -0.16
C VAL A 46 -2.52 11.70 1.25
N SER A 47 -2.34 13.00 1.43
CA SER A 47 -2.47 13.64 2.75
C SER A 47 -3.55 14.71 2.73
N ALA A 48 -4.43 14.68 3.75
CA ALA A 48 -5.41 15.72 4.05
C ALA A 48 -6.01 15.55 5.44
N PRO A 49 -6.62 16.59 6.04
CA PRO A 49 -7.34 16.48 7.30
C PRO A 49 -8.47 15.44 7.29
N PRO A 50 -9.03 15.05 8.46
CA PRO A 50 -10.20 14.19 8.55
C PRO A 50 -11.39 14.77 7.75
N GLY A 51 -12.25 13.91 7.20
CA GLY A 51 -13.47 14.33 6.50
C GLY A 51 -13.29 14.79 5.05
N PHE A 52 -12.06 14.96 4.55
CA PHE A 52 -11.80 15.39 3.15
C PHE A 52 -11.98 14.28 2.10
N GLY A 53 -12.47 13.11 2.49
CA GLY A 53 -12.81 12.03 1.56
C GLY A 53 -11.62 11.40 0.85
N LYS A 54 -10.45 11.31 1.51
CA LYS A 54 -9.23 10.67 0.97
C LYS A 54 -9.47 9.23 0.52
N THR A 55 -10.05 8.43 1.41
CA THR A 55 -10.38 7.01 1.19
C THR A 55 -11.30 6.84 -0.02
N SER A 56 -12.39 7.63 -0.11
CA SER A 56 -13.33 7.59 -1.25
C SER A 56 -12.63 7.98 -2.55
N LEU A 57 -11.86 9.08 -2.55
CA LEU A 57 -11.11 9.53 -3.71
C LEU A 57 -10.12 8.47 -4.20
N ALA A 58 -9.36 7.86 -3.28
CA ALA A 58 -8.40 6.81 -3.61
C ALA A 58 -9.11 5.56 -4.16
N GLY A 59 -10.25 5.17 -3.57
CA GLY A 59 -11.06 4.06 -4.05
C GLY A 59 -11.58 4.29 -5.47
N GLU A 60 -12.13 5.48 -5.76
CA GLU A 60 -12.58 5.87 -7.09
C GLU A 60 -11.43 5.90 -8.11
N TRP A 61 -10.33 6.54 -7.73
CA TRP A 61 -9.14 6.62 -8.58
C TRP A 61 -8.58 5.24 -8.90
N LEU A 62 -8.48 4.36 -7.90
CA LEU A 62 -7.98 3.00 -8.06
C LEU A 62 -8.77 2.21 -9.11
N GLN A 63 -10.12 2.46 -9.23
CA GLN A 63 -10.95 1.80 -10.23
C GLN A 63 -10.57 2.19 -11.67
N THR A 64 -9.95 3.35 -11.88
CA THR A 64 -9.54 3.82 -13.21
C THR A 64 -8.19 3.27 -13.65
N LEU A 65 -7.41 2.65 -12.76
CA LEU A 65 -6.07 2.16 -13.08
C LEU A 65 -6.09 0.77 -13.73
N PRO A 66 -5.31 0.55 -14.80
CA PRO A 66 -5.13 -0.76 -15.41
C PRO A 66 -4.10 -1.59 -14.60
N ALA A 67 -4.43 -1.90 -13.35
CA ALA A 67 -3.55 -2.58 -12.41
C ALA A 67 -4.33 -3.52 -11.50
N GLY A 68 -3.68 -4.55 -10.95
CA GLY A 68 -4.17 -5.30 -9.81
C GLY A 68 -4.31 -4.38 -8.60
N LYS A 69 -5.33 -4.59 -7.78
CA LYS A 69 -5.73 -3.69 -6.70
C LYS A 69 -5.70 -4.43 -5.36
N ALA A 70 -4.77 -4.05 -4.52
CA ALA A 70 -4.66 -4.52 -3.14
C ALA A 70 -4.97 -3.36 -2.19
N TRP A 71 -5.80 -3.61 -1.17
CA TRP A 71 -6.21 -2.62 -0.18
C TRP A 71 -6.03 -3.16 1.22
N LEU A 72 -5.48 -2.33 2.11
CA LEU A 72 -5.39 -2.61 3.53
C LEU A 72 -5.80 -1.35 4.32
N SER A 73 -6.91 -1.44 5.05
CA SER A 73 -7.30 -0.43 6.04
C SER A 73 -6.64 -0.74 7.37
N LEU A 74 -5.88 0.22 7.89
CA LEU A 74 -5.06 0.06 9.10
C LEU A 74 -5.78 0.55 10.34
N ASP A 75 -5.45 -0.05 11.48
CA ASP A 75 -5.86 0.38 12.81
C ASP A 75 -4.69 0.25 13.81
N GLU A 76 -4.88 0.69 15.05
CA GLU A 76 -3.86 0.67 16.11
C GLU A 76 -3.31 -0.74 16.41
N LYS A 77 -4.05 -1.81 16.10
CA LYS A 77 -3.59 -3.19 16.30
C LYS A 77 -2.53 -3.61 15.28
N ASP A 78 -2.39 -2.86 14.18
CA ASP A 78 -1.38 -3.12 13.15
C ASP A 78 -0.01 -2.50 13.49
N ASN A 79 0.19 -2.04 14.73
CA ASN A 79 1.50 -1.65 15.25
C ASN A 79 2.44 -2.85 15.47
N ASP A 80 1.92 -4.07 15.49
CA ASP A 80 2.73 -5.29 15.47
C ASP A 80 3.21 -5.60 14.06
N PRO A 81 4.54 -5.66 13.80
CA PRO A 81 5.08 -5.79 12.44
C PRO A 81 4.78 -7.15 11.79
N GLU A 82 4.66 -8.24 12.56
CA GLU A 82 4.31 -9.54 12.01
C GLU A 82 2.84 -9.57 11.58
N ARG A 83 1.96 -9.03 12.41
CA ARG A 83 0.55 -8.85 12.09
C ARG A 83 0.36 -7.93 10.88
N PHE A 84 1.06 -6.80 10.85
CA PHE A 84 1.04 -5.89 9.71
C PHE A 84 1.45 -6.59 8.42
N LEU A 85 2.58 -7.34 8.45
CA LEU A 85 3.07 -8.07 7.29
C LEU A 85 2.07 -9.16 6.84
N ALA A 86 1.43 -9.86 7.77
CA ALA A 86 0.41 -10.86 7.44
C ALA A 86 -0.79 -10.24 6.71
N TYR A 87 -1.30 -9.08 7.18
CA TYR A 87 -2.37 -8.34 6.50
C TYR A 87 -1.91 -7.80 5.14
N LEU A 88 -0.71 -7.24 5.05
CA LEU A 88 -0.14 -6.72 3.82
C LEU A 88 -0.05 -7.80 2.74
N VAL A 89 0.48 -8.97 3.08
CA VAL A 89 0.54 -10.10 2.15
C VAL A 89 -0.86 -10.59 1.77
N SER A 90 -1.79 -10.65 2.72
CA SER A 90 -3.18 -11.03 2.43
C SER A 90 -3.89 -10.02 1.51
N ALA A 91 -3.60 -8.72 1.66
CA ALA A 91 -4.07 -7.69 0.74
C ALA A 91 -3.48 -7.90 -0.67
N LEU A 92 -2.19 -8.18 -0.78
CA LEU A 92 -1.54 -8.48 -2.06
C LEU A 92 -2.14 -9.73 -2.71
N GLN A 93 -2.47 -10.76 -1.95
CA GLN A 93 -3.12 -11.98 -2.44
C GLN A 93 -4.54 -11.75 -2.99
N SER A 94 -5.23 -10.70 -2.56
CA SER A 94 -6.54 -10.33 -3.14
C SER A 94 -6.41 -9.87 -4.60
N ALA A 95 -5.25 -9.30 -4.96
CA ALA A 95 -4.95 -8.86 -6.32
C ALA A 95 -4.16 -9.91 -7.11
N GLU A 96 -3.26 -10.65 -6.47
CA GLU A 96 -2.38 -11.66 -7.08
C GLU A 96 -2.39 -12.94 -6.25
N PRO A 97 -3.29 -13.90 -6.55
CA PRO A 97 -3.40 -15.14 -5.78
C PRO A 97 -2.08 -15.90 -5.70
N GLY A 98 -1.73 -16.35 -4.49
CA GLY A 98 -0.50 -17.11 -4.22
C GLY A 98 0.73 -16.26 -3.94
N LEU A 99 0.68 -14.94 -4.15
CA LEU A 99 1.81 -14.07 -3.83
C LEU A 99 2.13 -14.11 -2.33
N GLY A 100 3.40 -14.29 -2.01
CA GLY A 100 3.87 -14.27 -0.61
C GLY A 100 3.33 -15.41 0.26
N THR A 101 2.79 -16.50 -0.29
CA THR A 101 2.29 -17.65 0.49
C THR A 101 3.33 -18.15 1.48
N TRP A 102 4.57 -18.29 1.04
CA TRP A 102 5.66 -18.69 1.91
C TRP A 102 5.85 -17.77 3.12
N VAL A 103 5.65 -16.46 2.94
CA VAL A 103 5.76 -15.47 4.03
C VAL A 103 4.69 -15.72 5.09
N LEU A 104 3.44 -15.97 4.68
CA LEU A 104 2.35 -16.29 5.60
C LEU A 104 2.59 -17.60 6.35
N ASP A 105 3.09 -18.62 5.66
CA ASP A 105 3.42 -19.92 6.26
C ASP A 105 4.57 -19.77 7.28
N ALA A 106 5.59 -18.99 6.91
CA ALA A 106 6.76 -18.75 7.76
C ALA A 106 6.41 -17.94 9.03
N LEU A 107 5.48 -16.97 8.95
CA LEU A 107 4.98 -16.23 10.11
C LEU A 107 4.23 -17.13 11.11
N GLN A 108 3.69 -18.26 10.66
CA GLN A 108 2.98 -19.23 11.52
C GLN A 108 3.89 -20.34 12.07
N ALA A 109 5.13 -20.39 11.62
CA ALA A 109 6.08 -21.41 12.07
C ALA A 109 6.51 -21.17 13.53
N PRO A 110 6.77 -22.24 14.32
CA PRO A 110 7.25 -22.11 15.71
C PRO A 110 8.54 -21.29 15.85
N GLN A 111 9.34 -21.24 14.79
CA GLN A 111 10.54 -20.42 14.67
C GLN A 111 10.43 -19.61 13.36
N ALA A 112 9.77 -18.45 13.44
CA ALA A 112 9.68 -17.56 12.31
C ALA A 112 11.07 -17.02 11.93
N PRO A 113 11.40 -16.91 10.63
CA PRO A 113 12.60 -16.21 10.18
C PRO A 113 12.58 -14.73 10.59
N SER A 114 13.75 -14.08 10.54
CA SER A 114 13.78 -12.63 10.77
C SER A 114 12.96 -11.85 9.75
N MET A 115 12.49 -10.67 10.15
CA MET A 115 11.71 -9.78 9.28
C MET A 115 12.41 -9.49 7.94
N ASP A 116 13.73 -9.30 7.97
CA ASP A 116 14.53 -9.08 6.75
C ASP A 116 14.42 -10.23 5.75
N ILE A 117 14.47 -11.47 6.21
CA ILE A 117 14.33 -12.67 5.35
C ILE A 117 12.93 -12.70 4.72
N LEU A 118 11.90 -12.41 5.52
CA LEU A 118 10.52 -12.38 5.05
C LEU A 118 10.32 -11.30 3.98
N LEU A 119 10.87 -10.10 4.20
CA LEU A 119 10.76 -8.96 3.28
C LEU A 119 11.54 -9.19 1.98
N VAL A 120 12.76 -9.72 2.05
CA VAL A 120 13.53 -10.09 0.85
C VAL A 120 12.76 -11.11 0.01
N ARG A 121 12.17 -12.11 0.65
CA ARG A 121 11.37 -13.10 -0.06
C ARG A 121 10.14 -12.48 -0.72
N LEU A 122 9.42 -11.63 -0.01
CA LEU A 122 8.24 -10.93 -0.54
C LEU A 122 8.61 -10.08 -1.77
N VAL A 123 9.68 -9.29 -1.69
CA VAL A 123 10.15 -8.47 -2.81
C VAL A 123 10.52 -9.32 -4.02
N ASN A 124 11.17 -10.47 -3.80
CA ASN A 124 11.51 -11.39 -4.87
C ASN A 124 10.25 -12.01 -5.53
N ASP A 125 9.19 -12.25 -4.77
CA ASP A 125 7.91 -12.71 -5.33
C ASP A 125 7.20 -11.57 -6.08
N LEU A 126 7.21 -10.34 -5.56
CA LEU A 126 6.72 -9.13 -6.25
C LEU A 126 7.45 -8.89 -7.59
N ALA A 127 8.75 -9.17 -7.66
CA ALA A 127 9.55 -8.99 -8.88
C ALA A 127 9.16 -9.93 -10.03
N LYS A 128 8.45 -11.03 -9.74
CA LYS A 128 7.98 -12.00 -10.74
C LYS A 128 6.65 -11.62 -11.38
N ILE A 129 5.97 -10.58 -10.85
CA ILE A 129 4.67 -10.16 -11.38
C ILE A 129 4.87 -9.53 -12.76
N ASP A 130 4.10 -9.95 -13.73
CA ASP A 130 4.15 -9.47 -15.11
C ASP A 130 3.16 -8.32 -15.41
N ARG A 131 2.23 -8.04 -14.48
CA ARG A 131 1.23 -6.96 -14.53
C ARG A 131 1.48 -5.88 -13.47
N ASN A 132 0.91 -4.71 -13.67
CA ASN A 132 0.97 -3.66 -12.68
C ASN A 132 0.10 -3.99 -11.47
N LEU A 133 0.58 -3.64 -10.26
CA LEU A 133 -0.11 -3.84 -8.99
C LEU A 133 0.01 -2.59 -8.12
N VAL A 134 -1.12 -2.14 -7.58
CA VAL A 134 -1.17 -1.04 -6.61
C VAL A 134 -1.60 -1.58 -5.27
N LEU A 135 -0.80 -1.31 -4.24
CA LEU A 135 -1.11 -1.56 -2.84
C LEU A 135 -1.47 -0.25 -2.14
N VAL A 136 -2.69 -0.15 -1.63
CA VAL A 136 -3.15 0.99 -0.82
C VAL A 136 -3.08 0.63 0.65
N LEU A 137 -2.41 1.46 1.44
CA LEU A 137 -2.39 1.43 2.90
C LEU A 137 -3.21 2.64 3.40
N ASP A 138 -4.47 2.39 3.76
CA ASP A 138 -5.39 3.42 4.21
C ASP A 138 -5.33 3.61 5.73
N ASP A 139 -5.56 4.85 6.16
CA ASP A 139 -5.47 5.27 7.56
C ASP A 139 -4.09 4.99 8.20
N TYR A 140 -3.01 5.17 7.42
CA TYR A 140 -1.64 4.90 7.87
C TYR A 140 -1.25 5.64 9.16
N HIS A 141 -1.86 6.77 9.44
CA HIS A 141 -1.67 7.53 10.69
C HIS A 141 -2.16 6.80 11.95
N ALA A 142 -2.93 5.71 11.82
CA ALA A 142 -3.28 4.86 12.96
C ALA A 142 -2.11 3.97 13.43
N VAL A 143 -1.09 3.83 12.57
CA VAL A 143 0.14 3.11 12.90
C VAL A 143 1.18 4.12 13.42
N ASN A 144 1.64 3.89 14.65
CA ASN A 144 2.69 4.69 15.29
C ASN A 144 3.76 3.74 15.86
N ALA A 145 4.38 2.97 14.97
CA ALA A 145 5.34 1.93 15.32
C ALA A 145 6.54 1.97 14.37
N PRO A 146 7.72 2.41 14.82
CA PRO A 146 8.93 2.44 14.00
C PRO A 146 9.22 1.12 13.26
N PRO A 147 9.02 -0.08 13.86
CA PRO A 147 9.24 -1.33 13.11
C PRO A 147 8.32 -1.50 11.89
N VAL A 148 7.09 -0.98 11.92
CA VAL A 148 6.19 -1.00 10.76
C VAL A 148 6.64 0.00 9.70
N ASP A 149 7.08 1.20 10.11
CA ASP A 149 7.68 2.16 9.20
C ASP A 149 8.93 1.58 8.51
N GLU A 150 9.76 0.79 9.22
CA GLU A 150 10.90 0.09 8.65
C GLU A 150 10.50 -0.94 7.59
N VAL A 151 9.43 -1.72 7.84
CA VAL A 151 8.87 -2.66 6.86
C VAL A 151 8.44 -1.91 5.59
N VAL A 152 7.68 -0.83 5.73
CA VAL A 152 7.21 -0.03 4.59
C VAL A 152 8.38 0.64 3.86
N ALA A 153 9.35 1.18 4.59
CA ALA A 153 10.55 1.79 4.03
C ALA A 153 11.36 0.77 3.22
N PHE A 154 11.58 -0.44 3.75
CA PHE A 154 12.25 -1.52 3.04
C PHE A 154 11.53 -1.86 1.73
N LEU A 155 10.21 -1.99 1.78
CA LEU A 155 9.42 -2.25 0.57
C LEU A 155 9.59 -1.12 -0.45
N VAL A 156 9.40 0.15 -0.07
CA VAL A 156 9.56 1.28 -0.99
C VAL A 156 10.95 1.33 -1.61
N ASP A 157 12.00 1.08 -0.82
CA ASP A 157 13.38 1.07 -1.33
C ASP A 157 13.60 -0.02 -2.40
N ASN A 158 12.95 -1.18 -2.26
CA ASN A 158 13.20 -2.37 -3.08
C ASN A 158 12.06 -2.75 -4.04
N LEU A 159 10.96 -1.97 -4.13
CA LEU A 159 9.85 -2.26 -5.04
C LEU A 159 10.30 -2.42 -6.49
N PRO A 160 9.82 -3.46 -7.18
CA PRO A 160 9.97 -3.58 -8.63
C PRO A 160 9.11 -2.52 -9.36
N PRO A 161 9.44 -2.18 -10.64
CA PRO A 161 8.81 -1.07 -11.37
C PRO A 161 7.32 -1.31 -11.71
N ARG A 162 6.80 -2.50 -11.48
CA ARG A 162 5.37 -2.85 -11.69
C ARG A 162 4.55 -2.76 -10.42
N VAL A 163 5.15 -2.44 -9.28
CA VAL A 163 4.45 -2.34 -7.99
C VAL A 163 4.53 -0.91 -7.47
N HIS A 164 3.40 -0.40 -7.03
CA HIS A 164 3.24 0.95 -6.51
C HIS A 164 2.52 0.93 -5.17
N ILE A 165 3.02 1.68 -4.20
CA ILE A 165 2.38 1.86 -2.89
C ILE A 165 1.69 3.22 -2.84
N VAL A 166 0.47 3.25 -2.30
CA VAL A 166 -0.26 4.46 -1.97
C VAL A 166 -0.48 4.49 -0.46
N LEU A 167 0.03 5.52 0.20
CA LEU A 167 -0.25 5.78 1.61
C LEU A 167 -1.31 6.86 1.74
N ILE A 168 -2.39 6.57 2.45
CA ILE A 168 -3.42 7.53 2.80
C ILE A 168 -3.27 7.85 4.28
N THR A 169 -3.03 9.12 4.59
CA THR A 169 -2.70 9.55 5.96
C THR A 169 -3.29 10.93 6.27
N ARG A 170 -3.26 11.33 7.54
CA ARG A 170 -3.60 12.68 8.00
C ARG A 170 -2.37 13.54 8.24
N GLU A 171 -1.25 12.89 8.56
CA GLU A 171 0.03 13.51 8.89
C GLU A 171 1.17 12.81 8.15
N ASP A 172 2.36 13.39 8.17
CA ASP A 172 3.52 12.77 7.53
C ASP A 172 3.94 11.52 8.32
N PRO A 173 4.06 10.35 7.66
CA PRO A 173 4.51 9.11 8.29
C PRO A 173 5.99 9.17 8.68
N GLY A 174 6.43 8.28 9.58
CA GLY A 174 7.83 8.11 10.01
C GLY A 174 8.81 7.65 8.92
N LEU A 175 8.41 7.73 7.66
CA LEU A 175 9.21 7.32 6.51
C LEU A 175 10.25 8.39 6.11
N PRO A 176 11.37 8.01 5.49
CA PRO A 176 12.41 8.94 5.03
C PRO A 176 11.98 9.72 3.78
N LEU A 177 10.87 10.47 3.87
CA LEU A 177 10.24 11.16 2.73
C LEU A 177 11.18 12.14 2.02
N ALA A 178 12.08 12.82 2.76
CA ALA A 178 13.06 13.72 2.16
C ALA A 178 14.00 12.98 1.20
N ARG A 179 14.45 11.78 1.59
CA ARG A 179 15.27 10.90 0.74
C ARG A 179 14.51 10.44 -0.49
N TYR A 180 13.23 10.06 -0.33
CA TYR A 180 12.40 9.61 -1.46
C TYR A 180 12.10 10.73 -2.44
N ARG A 181 11.88 11.97 -1.96
CA ARG A 181 11.73 13.16 -2.83
C ARG A 181 13.00 13.43 -3.63
N ALA A 182 14.17 13.42 -2.98
CA ALA A 182 15.46 13.63 -3.65
C ALA A 182 15.75 12.60 -4.76
N ARG A 183 15.22 11.39 -4.62
CA ARG A 183 15.35 10.29 -5.61
C ARG A 183 14.22 10.24 -6.64
N GLY A 184 13.23 11.14 -6.58
CA GLY A 184 12.05 11.10 -7.45
C GLY A 184 11.16 9.87 -7.23
N GLN A 185 11.24 9.20 -6.08
CA GLN A 185 10.52 7.96 -5.77
C GLN A 185 9.13 8.20 -5.17
N VAL A 186 8.86 9.39 -4.64
CA VAL A 186 7.60 9.73 -4.00
C VAL A 186 6.92 10.90 -4.70
N ASP A 187 5.60 10.79 -4.85
CA ASP A 187 4.72 11.90 -5.19
C ASP A 187 3.81 12.21 -3.99
N ARG A 188 3.67 13.49 -3.64
CA ARG A 188 2.76 13.94 -2.59
C ARG A 188 1.58 14.67 -3.21
N LYS A 189 0.39 14.17 -2.96
CA LYS A 189 -0.87 14.76 -3.42
C LYS A 189 -1.65 15.26 -2.19
N SER A 190 -1.87 16.55 -2.13
CA SER A 190 -2.79 17.13 -1.15
C SER A 190 -4.23 17.09 -1.69
N VAL A 191 -5.15 16.63 -0.84
CA VAL A 191 -6.59 16.57 -1.15
C VAL A 191 -7.27 17.73 -0.41
N VAL A 192 -6.88 18.96 -0.79
CA VAL A 192 -7.49 20.21 -0.28
C VAL A 192 -7.93 21.06 -1.46
#